data_2e997acc38fbaab2f780302c46720399
#
_entry.id   2e997acc38fbaab2f780302c46720399
#
_cell.length_a   1.000
_cell.length_b   1.000
_cell.length_c   1.000
_cell.angle_alpha   90.00
_cell.angle_beta   90.00
_cell.angle_gamma   90.00
#
_symmetry.space_group_name_H-M   'P 1'
#
loop_
_entity.id
_entity.type
_entity.pdbx_description
1 polymer ?
#
loop_
_entity_poly.entity_id
_entity_poly.type
_entity_poly.pdbx_seq_one_letter_code
_entity_poly.pdbx_strand_id
1 'polypeptide(L)'
;MAAQNFRTTVRALAGFVWDEVFTAATDLSGSGQFRFVSAGCVPGEVILATGASNPAPLGILQNAPTATQPARVRIMGRSTVTACPGACWLLPGTFITSASLGTITPGPGSACIVIYGRWLSASISASSTTGEVLLTGGPSFSTSPVSAS
;
A
#
# COMPACT_ATOMS: atom_id res chain seq x y z
N MET A 1 7.09 9.87 34.88
CA MET A 1 6.26 10.84 34.09
C MET A 1 6.59 10.79 32.59
N ALA A 2 7.85 10.73 32.19
CA ALA A 2 8.25 10.63 30.78
C ALA A 2 7.71 9.39 30.03
N ALA A 3 7.54 8.26 30.72
CA ALA A 3 7.07 7.01 30.11
C ALA A 3 5.57 7.06 29.69
N GLN A 4 4.74 7.84 30.39
CA GLN A 4 3.33 7.98 30.02
C GLN A 4 3.15 8.87 28.78
N ASN A 5 3.92 9.95 28.67
CA ASN A 5 3.89 10.83 27.51
C ASN A 5 4.38 10.12 26.25
N PHE A 6 5.44 9.30 26.36
CA PHE A 6 5.95 8.51 25.27
C PHE A 6 4.91 7.50 24.74
N ARG A 7 4.23 6.78 25.64
CA ARG A 7 3.16 5.82 25.25
C ARG A 7 1.99 6.51 24.58
N THR A 8 1.58 7.69 25.04
CA THR A 8 0.50 8.47 24.41
C THR A 8 0.92 8.94 23.02
N THR A 9 2.14 9.43 22.86
CA THR A 9 2.68 9.87 21.56
C THR A 9 2.74 8.72 20.55
N VAL A 10 3.22 7.55 20.96
CA VAL A 10 3.29 6.36 20.10
C VAL A 10 1.87 5.89 19.69
N ARG A 11 0.90 5.92 20.58
CA ARG A 11 -0.49 5.61 20.25
C ARG A 11 -1.10 6.61 19.28
N ALA A 12 -0.83 7.90 19.45
CA ALA A 12 -1.29 8.93 18.54
C ALA A 12 -0.69 8.74 17.13
N LEU A 13 0.59 8.44 17.03
CA LEU A 13 1.26 8.15 15.75
C LEU A 13 0.72 6.86 15.10
N ALA A 14 0.44 5.83 15.88
CA ALA A 14 -0.14 4.58 15.36
C ALA A 14 -1.57 4.75 14.82
N GLY A 15 -2.31 5.76 15.29
CA GLY A 15 -3.64 6.11 14.80
C GLY A 15 -3.65 7.13 13.65
N PHE A 16 -2.49 7.70 13.29
CA PHE A 16 -2.42 8.70 12.24
C PHE A 16 -2.67 8.07 10.87
N VAL A 17 -3.58 8.69 10.12
CA VAL A 17 -3.85 8.35 8.72
C VAL A 17 -3.90 9.63 7.89
N TRP A 18 -3.38 9.56 6.69
CA TRP A 18 -3.44 10.63 5.70
C TRP A 18 -4.13 10.11 4.45
N ASP A 19 -5.33 10.63 4.21
CA ASP A 19 -6.12 10.36 3.01
C ASP A 19 -6.19 11.60 2.13
N GLU A 20 -6.01 11.42 0.82
CA GLU A 20 -6.19 12.42 -0.21
C GLU A 20 -7.35 12.03 -1.13
N VAL A 21 -7.99 13.04 -1.72
CA VAL A 21 -9.11 12.82 -2.65
C VAL A 21 -8.65 13.16 -4.06
N PHE A 22 -8.80 12.19 -4.95
CA PHE A 22 -8.53 12.27 -6.38
C PHE A 22 -9.83 12.01 -7.15
N THR A 23 -9.77 12.00 -8.47
CA THR A 23 -10.86 11.57 -9.34
C THR A 23 -10.52 10.18 -9.92
N ALA A 24 -11.47 9.28 -9.95
CA ALA A 24 -11.28 7.98 -10.61
C ALA A 24 -11.32 8.17 -12.14
N ALA A 25 -10.23 7.87 -12.84
CA ALA A 25 -10.17 7.96 -14.28
C ALA A 25 -10.97 6.85 -14.98
N THR A 26 -11.15 5.73 -14.30
CA THR A 26 -11.89 4.55 -14.79
C THR A 26 -12.83 4.05 -13.70
N ASP A 27 -13.72 3.14 -14.06
CA ASP A 27 -14.58 2.46 -13.08
C ASP A 27 -13.73 1.54 -12.17
N LEU A 28 -13.64 1.90 -10.89
CA LEU A 28 -12.93 1.16 -9.85
C LEU A 28 -13.88 0.48 -8.86
N SER A 29 -15.19 0.51 -9.13
CA SER A 29 -16.21 0.02 -8.19
C SER A 29 -16.20 -1.50 -8.02
N GLY A 30 -15.85 -2.25 -9.04
CA GLY A 30 -15.90 -3.71 -9.00
C GLY A 30 -14.77 -4.36 -8.21
N SER A 31 -13.55 -3.88 -8.32
CA SER A 31 -12.38 -4.54 -7.72
C SER A 31 -11.27 -3.59 -7.29
N GLY A 32 -11.49 -2.27 -7.37
CA GLY A 32 -10.45 -1.27 -7.06
C GLY A 32 -10.23 -1.03 -5.56
N GLN A 33 -11.25 -1.23 -4.73
CA GLN A 33 -11.16 -0.97 -3.30
C GLN A 33 -10.06 -1.83 -2.65
N PHE A 34 -9.30 -1.22 -1.75
CA PHE A 34 -8.16 -1.84 -1.05
C PHE A 34 -7.01 -2.29 -1.95
N ARG A 35 -6.87 -1.64 -3.10
CA ARG A 35 -5.74 -1.84 -4.02
C ARG A 35 -4.94 -0.57 -4.20
N PHE A 36 -3.69 -0.74 -4.60
CA PHE A 36 -2.84 0.39 -4.96
C PHE A 36 -3.36 1.09 -6.22
N VAL A 37 -3.32 2.41 -6.18
CA VAL A 37 -3.61 3.28 -7.32
C VAL A 37 -2.40 4.14 -7.66
N SER A 38 -2.28 4.47 -8.93
CA SER A 38 -1.26 5.36 -9.48
C SER A 38 -1.91 6.57 -10.13
N ALA A 39 -1.12 7.60 -10.43
CA ALA A 39 -1.60 8.75 -11.18
C ALA A 39 -2.15 8.34 -12.54
N GLY A 40 -3.26 8.93 -12.94
CA GLY A 40 -3.84 8.82 -14.28
C GLY A 40 -3.13 9.73 -15.28
N CYS A 41 -3.67 9.78 -16.50
CA CYS A 41 -3.12 10.63 -17.57
C CYS A 41 -3.46 12.12 -17.37
N VAL A 42 -4.50 12.43 -16.63
CA VAL A 42 -4.92 13.80 -16.32
C VAL A 42 -4.53 14.13 -14.89
N PRO A 43 -3.99 15.33 -14.61
CA PRO A 43 -3.66 15.74 -13.25
C PRO A 43 -4.87 15.61 -12.30
N GLY A 44 -4.66 15.01 -11.14
CA GLY A 44 -5.70 14.77 -10.14
C GLY A 44 -6.52 13.50 -10.36
N GLU A 45 -6.27 12.73 -11.41
CA GLU A 45 -6.90 11.44 -11.63
C GLU A 45 -6.03 10.27 -11.14
N VAL A 46 -6.71 9.16 -10.79
CA VAL A 46 -6.06 7.90 -10.40
C VAL A 46 -6.64 6.72 -11.17
N ILE A 47 -5.77 5.74 -11.40
CA ILE A 47 -6.06 4.44 -12.01
C ILE A 47 -5.52 3.33 -11.11
N LEU A 48 -5.90 2.07 -11.33
CA LEU A 48 -5.24 0.95 -10.66
C LEU A 48 -3.76 0.90 -11.04
N ALA A 49 -2.91 0.67 -10.04
CA ALA A 49 -1.49 0.50 -10.27
C ALA A 49 -1.21 -0.78 -11.08
N THR A 50 -0.31 -0.68 -12.05
CA THR A 50 0.07 -1.80 -12.91
C THR A 50 1.35 -2.51 -12.45
N GLY A 51 2.00 -1.95 -11.46
CA GLY A 51 3.25 -2.48 -10.90
C GLY A 51 3.86 -1.52 -9.89
N ALA A 52 5.10 -1.76 -9.51
CA ALA A 52 5.76 -0.99 -8.46
C ALA A 52 6.44 0.30 -8.95
N SER A 53 6.70 0.46 -10.22
CA SER A 53 7.66 1.45 -10.70
C SER A 53 7.16 2.45 -11.73
N ASN A 54 6.13 2.14 -12.52
CA ASN A 54 5.74 3.08 -13.60
C ASN A 54 4.27 2.92 -14.04
N PRO A 55 3.40 3.88 -13.77
CA PRO A 55 3.59 4.98 -12.81
C PRO A 55 3.66 4.46 -11.38
N ALA A 56 4.46 5.12 -10.54
CA ALA A 56 4.60 4.72 -9.14
C ALA A 56 3.26 4.82 -8.41
N PRO A 57 2.89 3.84 -7.58
CA PRO A 57 1.69 3.92 -6.75
C PRO A 57 1.70 5.13 -5.82
N LEU A 58 0.55 5.78 -5.69
CA LEU A 58 0.33 6.90 -4.79
C LEU A 58 -0.11 6.42 -3.40
N GLY A 59 -0.93 5.39 -3.34
CA GLY A 59 -1.49 4.88 -2.10
C GLY A 59 -2.56 3.82 -2.34
N ILE A 60 -3.34 3.51 -1.32
CA ILE A 60 -4.38 2.47 -1.36
C ILE A 60 -5.77 3.11 -1.39
N LEU A 61 -6.57 2.73 -2.37
CA LEU A 61 -7.95 3.17 -2.56
C LEU A 61 -8.84 2.69 -1.41
N GLN A 62 -9.55 3.60 -0.76
CA GLN A 62 -10.38 3.31 0.42
C GLN A 62 -11.87 3.14 0.10
N ASN A 63 -12.32 3.60 -1.07
CA ASN A 63 -13.70 3.49 -1.53
C ASN A 63 -13.77 2.77 -2.88
N ALA A 64 -14.95 2.63 -3.44
CA ALA A 64 -15.20 1.94 -4.70
C ALA A 64 -15.87 2.91 -5.70
N PRO A 65 -15.15 3.93 -6.22
CA PRO A 65 -15.72 4.91 -7.12
C PRO A 65 -15.93 4.35 -8.52
N THR A 66 -17.00 4.77 -9.17
CA THR A 66 -17.13 4.66 -10.64
C THR A 66 -16.29 5.74 -11.32
N ALA A 67 -16.15 5.68 -12.64
CA ALA A 67 -15.43 6.69 -13.41
C ALA A 67 -15.94 8.11 -13.10
N THR A 68 -15.04 9.07 -13.00
CA THR A 68 -15.28 10.49 -12.69
C THR A 68 -15.72 10.79 -11.24
N GLN A 69 -15.91 9.78 -10.41
CA GLN A 69 -16.27 9.99 -9.00
C GLN A 69 -15.04 10.20 -8.11
N PRO A 70 -15.25 10.81 -6.92
CA PRO A 70 -14.16 10.98 -5.95
C PRO A 70 -13.56 9.65 -5.50
N ALA A 71 -12.25 9.53 -5.62
CA ALA A 71 -11.44 8.40 -5.16
C ALA A 71 -10.66 8.82 -3.91
N ARG A 72 -10.98 8.23 -2.77
CA ARG A 72 -10.25 8.48 -1.52
C ARG A 72 -9.08 7.52 -1.42
N VAL A 73 -7.87 8.07 -1.40
CA VAL A 73 -6.62 7.30 -1.43
C VAL A 73 -5.87 7.51 -0.13
N ARG A 74 -5.54 6.43 0.55
CA ARG A 74 -4.70 6.45 1.76
C ARG A 74 -3.24 6.45 1.37
N ILE A 75 -2.55 7.51 1.74
CA ILE A 75 -1.12 7.73 1.45
C ILE A 75 -0.26 7.20 2.60
N MET A 76 -0.69 7.41 3.84
CA MET A 76 0.06 7.04 5.04
C MET A 76 -0.87 6.47 6.10
N GLY A 77 -0.34 5.56 6.91
CA GLY A 77 -1.03 4.95 8.04
C GLY A 77 -1.53 3.54 7.76
N ARG A 78 -2.37 3.03 8.65
CA ARG A 78 -2.90 1.67 8.51
C ARG A 78 -4.00 1.61 7.44
N SER A 79 -3.95 0.58 6.62
CA SER A 79 -4.95 0.31 5.59
C SER A 79 -5.18 -1.18 5.41
N THR A 80 -6.41 -1.53 5.04
CA THR A 80 -6.68 -2.83 4.42
C THR A 80 -6.12 -2.83 3.01
N VAL A 81 -5.60 -3.97 2.56
CA VAL A 81 -5.07 -4.14 1.21
C VAL A 81 -5.34 -5.54 0.68
N THR A 82 -5.48 -5.66 -0.63
CA THR A 82 -5.65 -6.93 -1.34
C THR A 82 -4.29 -7.48 -1.75
N ALA A 83 -4.00 -8.71 -1.33
CA ALA A 83 -2.79 -9.42 -1.73
C ALA A 83 -2.98 -10.10 -3.09
N CYS A 84 -1.88 -10.23 -3.84
CA CYS A 84 -1.86 -10.96 -5.09
C CYS A 84 -2.18 -12.45 -4.85
N PRO A 85 -3.08 -13.05 -5.63
CA PRO A 85 -3.30 -14.49 -5.54
C PRO A 85 -1.99 -15.25 -5.78
N GLY A 86 -1.63 -16.15 -4.88
CA GLY A 86 -0.36 -16.86 -4.93
C GLY A 86 0.84 -16.10 -4.38
N ALA A 87 0.65 -14.89 -3.82
CA ALA A 87 1.68 -14.23 -3.01
C ALA A 87 1.86 -15.02 -1.73
N CYS A 88 2.63 -16.08 -1.82
CA CYS A 88 2.99 -16.92 -0.68
C CYS A 88 3.90 -16.12 0.28
N TRP A 89 3.67 -16.27 1.60
CA TRP A 89 4.63 -15.88 2.62
C TRP A 89 4.71 -14.40 2.99
N LEU A 90 3.58 -13.71 3.06
CA LEU A 90 3.51 -12.44 3.79
C LEU A 90 3.48 -12.74 5.29
N LEU A 91 4.59 -12.48 5.96
CA LEU A 91 4.70 -12.54 7.42
C LEU A 91 4.59 -11.13 8.01
N PRO A 92 4.15 -10.98 9.27
CA PRO A 92 4.16 -9.67 9.93
C PRO A 92 5.53 -9.01 9.85
N GLY A 93 5.57 -7.74 9.44
CA GLY A 93 6.80 -6.98 9.23
C GLY A 93 7.42 -7.10 7.84
N THR A 94 6.93 -7.98 6.97
CA THR A 94 7.41 -8.09 5.58
C THR A 94 7.19 -6.78 4.84
N PHE A 95 8.20 -6.33 4.12
CA PHE A 95 8.06 -5.20 3.19
C PHE A 95 7.16 -5.57 2.03
N ILE A 96 6.30 -4.64 1.66
CA ILE A 96 5.35 -4.82 0.56
C ILE A 96 5.65 -3.88 -0.61
N THR A 97 5.40 -4.36 -1.79
CA THR A 97 5.41 -3.59 -3.04
C THR A 97 4.13 -3.83 -3.82
N SER A 98 3.83 -2.95 -4.76
CA SER A 98 2.68 -3.12 -5.64
C SER A 98 2.97 -4.16 -6.73
N ALA A 99 2.00 -5.00 -6.99
CA ALA A 99 1.97 -5.94 -8.10
C ALA A 99 0.92 -5.50 -9.15
N SER A 100 0.66 -6.36 -10.11
CA SER A 100 -0.35 -6.11 -11.15
C SER A 100 -1.75 -5.87 -10.55
N LEU A 101 -2.53 -5.03 -11.20
CA LEU A 101 -3.88 -4.66 -10.79
C LEU A 101 -3.96 -4.09 -9.35
N GLY A 102 -2.92 -3.39 -8.91
CA GLY A 102 -2.89 -2.74 -7.60
C GLY A 102 -2.86 -3.68 -6.40
N THR A 103 -2.66 -4.97 -6.58
CA THR A 103 -2.46 -5.92 -5.49
C THR A 103 -1.08 -5.76 -4.87
N ILE A 104 -0.85 -6.38 -3.71
CA ILE A 104 0.47 -6.38 -3.08
C ILE A 104 1.17 -7.71 -3.24
N THR A 105 2.49 -7.65 -3.23
CA THR A 105 3.37 -8.82 -3.17
C THR A 105 4.49 -8.55 -2.17
N PRO A 106 5.10 -9.59 -1.58
CA PRO A 106 6.35 -9.41 -0.84
C PRO A 106 7.40 -8.74 -1.72
N GLY A 107 8.09 -7.76 -1.17
CA GLY A 107 9.26 -7.20 -1.86
C GLY A 107 10.30 -8.30 -2.05
N PRO A 108 10.84 -8.48 -3.26
CA PRO A 108 11.92 -9.43 -3.47
C PRO A 108 13.16 -9.00 -2.68
N GLY A 109 13.92 -9.95 -2.20
CA GLY A 109 15.14 -9.71 -1.43
C GLY A 109 16.33 -9.16 -2.23
N SER A 110 16.13 -8.59 -3.41
CA SER A 110 17.18 -8.06 -4.27
C SER A 110 17.16 -6.53 -4.35
N ALA A 111 18.30 -5.94 -4.63
CA ALA A 111 18.54 -4.50 -4.66
C ALA A 111 17.55 -3.70 -5.53
N CYS A 112 17.22 -2.47 -5.12
CA CYS A 112 16.32 -1.53 -5.79
C CYS A 112 14.83 -1.89 -5.76
N ILE A 113 14.30 -2.10 -4.55
CA ILE A 113 12.87 -2.31 -4.37
C ILE A 113 12.22 -1.03 -3.90
N VAL A 114 11.11 -0.70 -4.55
CA VAL A 114 10.24 0.35 -4.09
C VAL A 114 9.31 -0.21 -3.02
N ILE A 115 9.52 0.21 -1.78
CA ILE A 115 8.75 -0.23 -0.62
C ILE A 115 7.68 0.81 -0.34
N TYR A 116 6.43 0.36 -0.23
CA TYR A 116 5.30 1.22 0.11
C TYR A 116 4.84 1.06 1.56
N GLY A 117 5.24 0.01 2.23
CA GLY A 117 4.86 -0.22 3.61
C GLY A 117 5.28 -1.58 4.16
N ARG A 118 4.66 -1.94 5.28
CA ARG A 118 4.89 -3.22 5.95
C ARG A 118 3.60 -3.96 6.20
N TRP A 119 3.62 -5.26 6.01
CA TRP A 119 2.53 -6.15 6.36
C TRP A 119 2.34 -6.22 7.87
N LEU A 120 1.11 -6.10 8.36
CA LEU A 120 0.77 -6.11 9.77
C LEU A 120 -0.04 -7.34 10.20
N SER A 121 -0.79 -7.93 9.27
CA SER A 121 -1.65 -9.08 9.57
C SER A 121 -0.83 -10.34 9.85
N ALA A 122 -1.49 -11.35 10.38
CA ALA A 122 -0.95 -12.69 10.47
C ALA A 122 -0.53 -13.20 9.09
N SER A 123 0.31 -14.24 9.08
CA SER A 123 0.77 -14.89 7.85
C SER A 123 -0.40 -15.24 6.94
N ILE A 124 -0.32 -14.84 5.66
CA ILE A 124 -1.28 -15.33 4.67
C ILE A 124 -0.76 -16.64 4.08
N SER A 125 -1.66 -17.62 4.08
CA SER A 125 -1.55 -18.76 3.17
C SER A 125 -2.20 -18.41 1.84
N ALA A 126 -1.95 -19.20 0.81
CA ALA A 126 -2.36 -18.96 -0.57
C ALA A 126 -3.88 -18.70 -0.81
N SER A 127 -4.71 -18.80 0.20
CA SER A 127 -6.17 -18.60 0.12
C SER A 127 -6.67 -17.28 0.70
N SER A 128 -5.85 -16.50 1.39
CA SER A 128 -6.26 -15.23 1.98
C SER A 128 -5.92 -14.08 1.04
N THR A 129 -6.93 -13.29 0.67
CA THR A 129 -6.80 -12.24 -0.34
C THR A 129 -6.67 -10.84 0.25
N THR A 130 -6.91 -10.66 1.55
CA THR A 130 -6.87 -9.35 2.19
C THR A 130 -6.14 -9.36 3.53
N GLY A 131 -5.56 -8.24 3.90
CA GLY A 131 -4.94 -8.04 5.19
C GLY A 131 -4.62 -6.57 5.46
N GLU A 132 -3.93 -6.29 6.55
CA GLU A 132 -3.57 -4.95 6.94
C GLU A 132 -2.10 -4.64 6.66
N VAL A 133 -1.86 -3.39 6.26
CA VAL A 133 -0.53 -2.83 6.05
C VAL A 133 -0.37 -1.50 6.76
N LEU A 134 0.87 -1.15 7.07
CA LEU A 134 1.26 0.19 7.47
C LEU A 134 1.97 0.85 6.30
N LEU A 135 1.34 1.89 5.73
CA LEU A 135 1.90 2.70 4.65
C LEU A 135 2.86 3.75 5.21
N THR A 136 3.96 3.98 4.50
CA THR A 136 5.05 4.87 4.93
C THR A 136 4.98 6.28 4.32
N GLY A 137 3.94 6.59 3.54
CA GLY A 137 3.72 7.93 2.97
C GLY A 137 4.43 8.18 1.65
N GLY A 138 4.79 7.13 0.94
CA GLY A 138 5.44 7.21 -0.36
C GLY A 138 6.46 6.10 -0.57
N PRO A 139 7.02 6.02 -1.77
CA PRO A 139 8.01 5.01 -2.06
C PRO A 139 9.29 5.26 -1.25
N SER A 140 9.75 4.24 -0.55
CA SER A 140 11.09 4.18 0.00
C SER A 140 11.92 3.14 -0.76
N PHE A 141 13.18 3.41 -0.91
CA PHE A 141 14.10 2.49 -1.58
C PHE A 141 14.89 1.74 -0.52
N SER A 142 14.85 0.43 -0.57
CA SER A 142 15.78 -0.37 0.21
C SER A 142 17.12 -0.38 -0.50
N THR A 143 18.10 0.24 0.13
CA THR A 143 19.52 0.17 -0.29
C THR A 143 20.28 -0.90 0.49
N SER A 144 19.60 -1.93 0.99
CA SER A 144 20.31 -3.01 1.66
C SER A 144 21.36 -3.56 0.70
N PRO A 145 22.65 -3.46 1.04
CA PRO A 145 23.66 -4.10 0.24
C PRO A 145 23.32 -5.59 0.21
N VAL A 146 23.22 -6.14 -0.97
CA VAL A 146 23.24 -7.59 -1.12
C VAL A 146 24.54 -8.02 -0.49
N SER A 147 24.48 -8.66 0.68
CA SER A 147 25.66 -9.34 1.20
C SER A 147 25.96 -10.45 0.18
N ALA A 148 26.94 -10.19 -0.65
CA ALA A 148 27.51 -11.24 -1.48
C ALA A 148 28.14 -12.28 -0.53
N SER A 149 27.46 -13.37 -0.39
CA SER A 149 28.01 -14.56 0.27
C SER A 149 28.27 -15.61 -0.81
#